data_fe20e214c653bc2bfea39dcca8f1f9c1
#
_entry.id   fe20e214c653bc2bfea39dcca8f1f9c1
#
_cell.length_a   1.000
_cell.length_b   1.000
_cell.length_c   1.000
_cell.angle_alpha   90.00
_cell.angle_beta   90.00
_cell.angle_gamma   90.00
#
_symmetry.space_group_name_H-M   'P 1'
#
loop_
_entity.id
_entity.type
_entity.pdbx_description
1 polymer ?
#
loop_
_entity_poly.entity_id
_entity_poly.type
_entity_poly.pdbx_seq_one_letter_code
_entity_poly.pdbx_strand_id
1 'polypeptide(L)'
;MTTTPWVAKCRPLCFSEVVGNEISVLLLSNLAEKRVSIPNLLICGPSGCGKTVCVDILCDAMIPENRGARILRLSSFDERGIDNVRTTVKNFARGRVGTESTPTIAKIVVLDEADSMTSGAFQALRRIMDVYSSTTRFIIVCNDSTKIIEPIQSRCAILRFSKVDDAQLCLRIRQVCDMAGVEYDLGGIEALACVADGDVRSAINSLGSIASGFCKLTSENVYKTCRSPQPAKIVDIFDLLVNKADYVEACRKLKGLCGEGGEGYSPTDILSSFFKALSVIDVPE
;
A
#
# COMPACT_ATOMS: atom_id res chain seq x y z
N MET A 1 4.58 10.53 -26.77
CA MET A 1 5.33 10.66 -25.50
C MET A 1 4.63 9.76 -24.49
N THR A 2 5.26 8.67 -24.08
CA THR A 2 4.72 7.76 -23.07
C THR A 2 4.77 8.48 -21.72
N THR A 3 3.63 8.95 -21.24
CA THR A 3 3.52 9.58 -19.92
C THR A 3 3.62 8.49 -18.84
N THR A 4 4.79 8.39 -18.22
CA THR A 4 4.99 7.51 -17.08
C THR A 4 3.97 7.84 -15.97
N PRO A 5 3.25 6.85 -15.40
CA PRO A 5 2.29 7.09 -14.33
C PRO A 5 2.93 7.82 -13.13
N TRP A 6 2.18 8.71 -12.49
CA TRP A 6 2.65 9.50 -11.35
C TRP A 6 3.23 8.65 -10.22
N VAL A 7 2.58 7.51 -9.91
CA VAL A 7 3.06 6.55 -8.91
C VAL A 7 4.46 6.03 -9.22
N ALA A 8 4.79 5.84 -10.49
CA ALA A 8 6.11 5.37 -10.89
C ALA A 8 7.16 6.50 -10.82
N LYS A 9 6.79 7.74 -11.17
CA LYS A 9 7.68 8.91 -11.09
C LYS A 9 8.04 9.30 -9.66
N CYS A 10 7.06 9.17 -8.75
CA CYS A 10 7.19 9.57 -7.35
C CYS A 10 7.52 8.37 -6.43
N ARG A 11 8.01 7.26 -7.01
CA ARG A 11 8.35 6.07 -6.24
C ARG A 11 9.60 6.32 -5.40
N PRO A 12 9.59 6.07 -4.08
CA PRO A 12 10.77 6.15 -3.24
C PRO A 12 11.90 5.24 -3.73
N LEU A 13 13.13 5.74 -3.72
CA LEU A 13 14.34 5.01 -4.10
C LEU A 13 15.18 4.60 -2.89
N CYS A 14 14.97 5.21 -1.74
CA CYS A 14 15.67 4.91 -0.48
C CYS A 14 14.68 4.87 0.69
N PHE A 15 15.08 4.22 1.78
CA PHE A 15 14.24 4.08 2.97
C PHE A 15 13.88 5.43 3.62
N SER A 16 14.74 6.45 3.50
CA SER A 16 14.48 7.79 4.02
C SER A 16 13.34 8.54 3.30
N GLU A 17 12.97 8.12 2.10
CA GLU A 17 11.87 8.70 1.33
C GLU A 17 10.54 7.98 1.59
N VAL A 18 10.58 6.84 2.27
CA VAL A 18 9.38 6.08 2.62
C VAL A 18 8.69 6.75 3.79
N VAL A 19 7.41 7.02 3.64
CA VAL A 19 6.59 7.68 4.65
C VAL A 19 5.77 6.64 5.41
N GLY A 20 5.72 6.79 6.73
CA GLY A 20 4.99 5.90 7.62
C GLY A 20 5.74 4.62 7.98
N ASN A 21 5.17 3.88 8.94
CA ASN A 21 5.70 2.57 9.37
C ASN A 21 7.18 2.60 9.82
N GLU A 22 7.59 3.66 10.53
CA GLU A 22 8.98 3.97 10.88
C GLU A 22 9.75 2.79 11.47
N ILE A 23 9.15 2.04 12.38
CA ILE A 23 9.79 0.87 13.02
C ILE A 23 10.09 -0.20 11.98
N SER A 24 9.13 -0.54 11.12
CA SER A 24 9.32 -1.56 10.08
C SER A 24 10.34 -1.12 9.03
N VAL A 25 10.31 0.16 8.64
CA VAL A 25 11.26 0.76 7.71
C VAL A 25 12.67 0.79 8.30
N LEU A 26 12.81 1.18 9.57
CA LEU A 26 14.10 1.17 10.28
C LEU A 26 14.70 -0.24 10.38
N LEU A 27 13.87 -1.25 10.68
CA LEU A 27 14.31 -2.65 10.71
C LEU A 27 14.82 -3.11 9.35
N LEU A 28 14.11 -2.77 8.27
CA LEU A 28 14.53 -3.11 6.90
C LEU A 28 15.80 -2.36 6.49
N SER A 29 15.95 -1.08 6.87
CA SER A 29 17.17 -0.29 6.65
C SER A 29 18.38 -0.91 7.35
N ASN A 30 18.22 -1.27 8.63
CA ASN A 30 19.28 -1.95 9.40
C ASN A 30 19.69 -3.31 8.78
N LEU A 31 18.71 -4.06 8.25
CA LEU A 31 19.00 -5.32 7.55
C LEU A 31 19.77 -5.07 6.25
N ALA A 32 19.41 -4.01 5.51
CA ALA A 32 20.09 -3.61 4.28
C ALA A 32 21.54 -3.17 4.52
N GLU A 33 21.78 -2.35 5.56
CA GLU A 33 23.10 -1.84 5.90
C GLU A 33 24.07 -2.93 6.35
N LYS A 34 23.60 -3.81 7.21
CA LYS A 34 24.46 -4.90 7.76
C LYS A 34 24.88 -5.93 6.73
N ARG A 35 24.18 -6.03 5.59
CA ARG A 35 24.40 -7.03 4.53
C ARG A 35 24.62 -8.47 5.05
N VAL A 36 24.14 -8.73 6.27
CA VAL A 36 24.23 -10.04 6.93
C VAL A 36 23.04 -10.89 6.47
N SER A 37 23.10 -12.18 6.76
CA SER A 37 22.01 -13.11 6.46
C SER A 37 20.68 -12.57 7.01
N ILE A 38 19.79 -12.10 6.12
CA ILE A 38 18.42 -11.73 6.50
C ILE A 38 17.60 -12.99 6.79
N PRO A 39 16.66 -12.97 7.72
CA PRO A 39 15.67 -14.03 7.86
C PRO A 39 14.72 -14.05 6.67
N ASN A 40 13.92 -15.10 6.53
CA ASN A 40 12.75 -14.99 5.66
C ASN A 40 11.80 -13.94 6.25
N LEU A 41 11.20 -13.12 5.40
CA LEU A 41 10.33 -12.01 5.80
C LEU A 41 8.90 -12.28 5.35
N LEU A 42 7.95 -12.00 6.23
CA LEU A 42 6.53 -11.90 5.90
C LEU A 42 6.09 -10.46 6.17
N ILE A 43 5.80 -9.72 5.12
CA ILE A 43 5.40 -8.31 5.19
C ILE A 43 3.90 -8.22 4.92
N CYS A 44 3.12 -7.84 5.92
CA CYS A 44 1.67 -7.77 5.84
C CYS A 44 1.13 -6.38 6.21
N GLY A 45 -0.02 -6.01 5.64
CA GLY A 45 -0.69 -4.75 5.93
C GLY A 45 -1.56 -4.26 4.78
N PRO A 46 -2.32 -3.16 4.95
CA PRO A 46 -3.26 -2.65 3.96
C PRO A 46 -2.57 -2.25 2.64
N SER A 47 -3.37 -2.08 1.58
CA SER A 47 -2.87 -1.59 0.29
C SER A 47 -2.25 -0.19 0.42
N GLY A 48 -1.33 0.17 -0.48
CA GLY A 48 -0.77 1.51 -0.59
C GLY A 48 0.11 2.01 0.56
N CYS A 49 0.39 1.20 1.59
CA CYS A 49 1.23 1.58 2.75
C CYS A 49 2.75 1.41 2.53
N GLY A 50 3.20 1.12 1.30
CA GLY A 50 4.63 1.08 0.94
C GLY A 50 5.31 -0.30 1.01
N LYS A 51 4.62 -1.41 1.29
CA LYS A 51 5.20 -2.77 1.41
C LYS A 51 6.11 -3.15 0.26
N THR A 52 5.58 -3.16 -0.96
CA THR A 52 6.32 -3.56 -2.18
C THR A 52 7.50 -2.63 -2.45
N VAL A 53 7.35 -1.32 -2.18
CA VAL A 53 8.43 -0.35 -2.32
C VAL A 53 9.58 -0.65 -1.36
N CYS A 54 9.29 -0.92 -0.09
CA CYS A 54 10.32 -1.29 0.89
C CYS A 54 11.05 -2.57 0.51
N VAL A 55 10.34 -3.57 -0.05
CA VAL A 55 10.96 -4.80 -0.55
C VAL A 55 11.87 -4.52 -1.73
N ASP A 56 11.48 -3.62 -2.64
CA ASP A 56 12.31 -3.23 -3.78
C ASP A 56 13.60 -2.57 -3.33
N ILE A 57 13.50 -1.59 -2.42
CA ILE A 57 14.67 -0.90 -1.85
C ILE A 57 15.58 -1.90 -1.13
N LEU A 58 15.01 -2.83 -0.34
CA LEU A 58 15.78 -3.88 0.34
C LEU A 58 16.53 -4.78 -0.66
N CYS A 59 15.83 -5.25 -1.70
CA CYS A 59 16.44 -6.08 -2.73
C CYS A 59 17.58 -5.36 -3.46
N ASP A 60 17.38 -4.07 -3.74
CA ASP A 60 18.35 -3.22 -4.41
C ASP A 60 19.60 -2.99 -3.55
N ALA A 61 19.43 -2.80 -2.26
CA ALA A 61 20.53 -2.64 -1.31
C ALA A 61 21.30 -3.94 -1.07
N MET A 62 20.60 -5.09 -1.03
CA MET A 62 21.21 -6.40 -0.76
C MET A 62 21.92 -6.98 -1.98
N ILE A 63 21.39 -6.77 -3.18
CA ILE A 63 21.90 -7.33 -4.44
C ILE A 63 21.98 -6.23 -5.50
N PRO A 64 23.03 -5.38 -5.43
CA PRO A 64 23.20 -4.30 -6.39
C PRO A 64 23.56 -4.80 -7.80
N GLU A 65 24.23 -5.96 -7.90
CA GLU A 65 24.72 -6.54 -9.15
C GLU A 65 23.99 -7.84 -9.52
N ASN A 66 23.86 -8.11 -10.82
CA ASN A 66 23.28 -9.36 -11.37
C ASN A 66 21.87 -9.68 -10.84
N ARG A 67 21.02 -8.68 -10.66
CA ARG A 67 19.66 -8.80 -10.10
C ARG A 67 18.83 -9.88 -10.77
N GLY A 68 18.81 -9.91 -12.10
CA GLY A 68 18.02 -10.88 -12.86
C GLY A 68 18.36 -12.36 -12.59
N ALA A 69 19.62 -12.63 -12.21
CA ALA A 69 20.06 -13.99 -11.87
C ALA A 69 19.87 -14.32 -10.38
N ARG A 70 19.74 -13.32 -9.52
CA ARG A 70 19.77 -13.50 -8.05
C ARG A 70 18.46 -13.12 -7.35
N ILE A 71 17.56 -12.42 -8.02
CA ILE A 71 16.24 -12.03 -7.49
C ILE A 71 15.18 -12.60 -8.41
N LEU A 72 14.33 -13.48 -7.88
CA LEU A 72 13.12 -13.97 -8.54
C LEU A 72 11.92 -13.24 -7.93
N ARG A 73 11.14 -12.57 -8.77
CA ARG A 73 9.87 -11.98 -8.36
C ARG A 73 8.74 -12.77 -9.01
N LEU A 74 7.79 -13.15 -8.19
CA LEU A 74 6.56 -13.79 -8.62
C LEU A 74 5.39 -12.97 -8.07
N SER A 75 4.52 -12.55 -8.98
CA SER A 75 3.22 -12.02 -8.63
C SER A 75 2.20 -13.15 -8.75
N SER A 76 1.22 -13.16 -7.86
CA SER A 76 0.15 -14.16 -7.89
C SER A 76 -0.67 -14.16 -9.18
N PHE A 77 -0.59 -13.10 -9.98
CA PHE A 77 -1.29 -13.01 -11.27
C PHE A 77 -0.59 -13.80 -12.38
N ASP A 78 0.74 -13.89 -12.33
CA ASP A 78 1.52 -14.47 -13.43
C ASP A 78 1.48 -16.00 -13.45
N GLU A 79 1.32 -16.65 -12.28
CA GLU A 79 1.44 -18.11 -12.18
C GLU A 79 0.47 -18.72 -11.15
N ARG A 80 -0.83 -18.76 -11.45
CA ARG A 80 -1.87 -19.31 -10.56
C ARG A 80 -1.78 -20.82 -10.31
N GLY A 81 -0.90 -21.53 -11.00
CA GLY A 81 -0.75 -22.99 -10.90
C GLY A 81 0.23 -23.41 -9.81
N ILE A 82 -0.17 -24.39 -8.98
CA ILE A 82 0.68 -25.03 -7.94
C ILE A 82 2.01 -25.51 -8.55
N ASP A 83 1.95 -26.05 -9.77
CA ASP A 83 3.10 -26.63 -10.46
C ASP A 83 4.08 -25.57 -10.96
N ASN A 84 3.59 -24.41 -11.37
CA ASN A 84 4.44 -23.31 -11.85
C ASN A 84 5.26 -22.69 -10.71
N VAL A 85 4.61 -22.34 -9.60
CA VAL A 85 5.31 -21.83 -8.41
C VAL A 85 6.35 -22.84 -7.93
N ARG A 86 5.97 -24.14 -7.87
CA ARG A 86 6.84 -25.21 -7.43
C ARG A 86 8.05 -25.38 -8.37
N THR A 87 7.85 -25.40 -9.67
CA THR A 87 8.93 -25.64 -10.66
C THR A 87 9.82 -24.41 -10.80
N THR A 88 9.25 -23.22 -10.93
CA THR A 88 9.99 -21.97 -11.12
C THR A 88 10.84 -21.64 -9.90
N VAL A 89 10.24 -21.64 -8.70
CA VAL A 89 10.99 -21.37 -7.46
C VAL A 89 12.05 -22.42 -7.19
N LYS A 90 11.73 -23.71 -7.40
CA LYS A 90 12.69 -24.81 -7.20
C LYS A 90 13.86 -24.71 -8.19
N ASN A 91 13.61 -24.46 -9.46
CA ASN A 91 14.65 -24.33 -10.48
C ASN A 91 15.53 -23.12 -10.19
N PHE A 92 14.94 -21.99 -9.81
CA PHE A 92 15.67 -20.81 -9.40
C PHE A 92 16.53 -21.09 -8.17
N ALA A 93 15.99 -21.68 -7.10
CA ALA A 93 16.72 -21.97 -5.89
C ALA A 93 17.88 -22.98 -6.13
N ARG A 94 17.68 -23.98 -7.01
CA ARG A 94 18.67 -25.00 -7.37
C ARG A 94 19.83 -24.46 -8.22
N GLY A 95 19.57 -23.45 -9.09
CA GLY A 95 20.60 -22.90 -9.97
C GLY A 95 21.80 -22.40 -9.15
N ARG A 96 23.03 -22.67 -9.58
CA ARG A 96 24.24 -22.10 -8.96
C ARG A 96 24.46 -20.69 -9.49
N VAL A 97 24.63 -19.71 -8.62
CA VAL A 97 25.13 -18.38 -9.00
C VAL A 97 26.62 -18.41 -8.73
N GLY A 98 27.41 -18.46 -9.82
CA GLY A 98 28.86 -18.51 -9.70
C GLY A 98 29.41 -17.22 -9.14
N THR A 99 30.12 -17.32 -8.03
CA THR A 99 31.45 -16.80 -7.69
C THR A 99 31.70 -17.03 -6.21
N GLU A 100 32.80 -17.66 -5.94
CA GLU A 100 33.22 -18.23 -4.63
C GLU A 100 33.66 -17.20 -3.56
N SER A 101 33.41 -15.91 -3.73
CA SER A 101 34.10 -14.91 -2.89
C SER A 101 33.24 -14.07 -1.96
N THR A 102 31.94 -14.30 -1.82
CA THR A 102 31.14 -13.52 -0.85
C THR A 102 30.18 -14.39 -0.04
N PRO A 103 30.26 -14.36 1.32
CA PRO A 103 29.45 -15.16 2.23
C PRO A 103 28.03 -14.60 2.41
N THR A 104 27.53 -13.86 1.46
CA THR A 104 26.24 -13.14 1.54
C THR A 104 25.15 -13.94 0.84
N ILE A 105 23.90 -13.69 1.19
CA ILE A 105 22.69 -14.29 0.62
C ILE A 105 22.84 -14.44 -0.89
N ALA A 106 22.81 -15.69 -1.35
CA ALA A 106 23.04 -15.98 -2.75
C ALA A 106 21.84 -15.54 -3.61
N LYS A 107 20.60 -15.69 -3.09
CA LYS A 107 19.36 -15.47 -3.84
C LYS A 107 18.22 -14.96 -2.96
N ILE A 108 17.35 -14.17 -3.56
CA ILE A 108 16.11 -13.70 -2.94
C ILE A 108 14.93 -14.10 -3.82
N VAL A 109 13.91 -14.69 -3.23
CA VAL A 109 12.62 -14.95 -3.86
C VAL A 109 11.59 -14.01 -3.23
N VAL A 110 11.00 -13.15 -4.03
CA VAL A 110 9.93 -12.24 -3.63
C VAL A 110 8.61 -12.79 -4.16
N LEU A 111 7.66 -13.01 -3.25
CA LEU A 111 6.30 -13.40 -3.55
C LEU A 111 5.38 -12.23 -3.20
N ASP A 112 4.92 -11.50 -4.19
CA ASP A 112 4.00 -10.37 -3.99
C ASP A 112 2.55 -10.84 -4.11
N GLU A 113 1.64 -10.19 -3.36
CA GLU A 113 0.22 -10.55 -3.28
C GLU A 113 -0.03 -12.03 -2.94
N ALA A 114 0.76 -12.56 -2.02
CA ALA A 114 0.76 -13.97 -1.67
C ALA A 114 -0.59 -14.46 -1.07
N ASP A 115 -1.44 -13.56 -0.60
CA ASP A 115 -2.78 -13.85 -0.10
C ASP A 115 -3.74 -14.43 -1.16
N SER A 116 -3.39 -14.38 -2.43
CA SER A 116 -4.15 -15.04 -3.52
C SER A 116 -3.64 -16.44 -3.89
N MET A 117 -2.54 -16.89 -3.26
CA MET A 117 -1.98 -18.23 -3.50
C MET A 117 -2.85 -19.33 -2.87
N THR A 118 -2.85 -20.50 -3.50
CA THR A 118 -3.56 -21.68 -2.98
C THR A 118 -2.81 -22.33 -1.82
N SER A 119 -3.55 -23.03 -0.94
CA SER A 119 -2.95 -23.77 0.18
C SER A 119 -1.92 -24.82 -0.28
N GLY A 120 -2.16 -25.47 -1.44
CA GLY A 120 -1.23 -26.41 -2.05
C GLY A 120 0.09 -25.77 -2.49
N ALA A 121 0.04 -24.53 -3.03
CA ALA A 121 1.23 -23.76 -3.37
C ALA A 121 2.06 -23.42 -2.13
N PHE A 122 1.43 -23.04 -1.03
CA PHE A 122 2.09 -22.81 0.25
C PHE A 122 2.77 -24.06 0.82
N GLN A 123 2.13 -25.25 0.72
CA GLN A 123 2.74 -26.49 1.16
C GLN A 123 3.97 -26.87 0.33
N ALA A 124 3.95 -26.61 -0.98
CA ALA A 124 5.12 -26.79 -1.82
C ALA A 124 6.24 -25.79 -1.47
N LEU A 125 5.87 -24.53 -1.28
CA LEU A 125 6.79 -23.45 -0.88
C LEU A 125 7.50 -23.77 0.44
N ARG A 126 6.76 -24.24 1.45
CA ARG A 126 7.32 -24.67 2.74
C ARG A 126 8.48 -25.65 2.55
N ARG A 127 8.29 -26.69 1.74
CA ARG A 127 9.35 -27.69 1.48
C ARG A 127 10.56 -27.07 0.80
N ILE A 128 10.36 -26.14 -0.12
CA ILE A 128 11.45 -25.43 -0.81
C ILE A 128 12.21 -24.53 0.19
N MET A 129 11.50 -23.82 1.06
CA MET A 129 12.11 -22.98 2.10
C MET A 129 13.02 -23.82 3.03
N ASP A 130 12.57 -25.00 3.43
CA ASP A 130 13.36 -25.91 4.31
C ASP A 130 14.62 -26.41 3.59
N VAL A 131 14.52 -26.84 2.33
CA VAL A 131 15.64 -27.42 1.56
C VAL A 131 16.70 -26.38 1.20
N TYR A 132 16.29 -25.15 0.85
CA TYR A 132 17.18 -24.10 0.33
C TYR A 132 17.46 -22.99 1.36
N SER A 133 17.19 -23.25 2.64
CA SER A 133 17.36 -22.28 3.72
C SER A 133 18.76 -21.67 3.85
N SER A 134 19.82 -22.39 3.40
CA SER A 134 21.20 -21.90 3.44
C SER A 134 21.56 -20.91 2.33
N THR A 135 20.88 -20.99 1.18
CA THR A 135 21.27 -20.26 -0.05
C THR A 135 20.24 -19.23 -0.52
N THR A 136 18.98 -19.39 -0.13
CA THR A 136 17.87 -18.59 -0.65
C THR A 136 17.05 -18.01 0.49
N ARG A 137 16.69 -16.74 0.38
CA ARG A 137 15.76 -16.05 1.29
C ARG A 137 14.45 -15.76 0.61
N PHE A 138 13.40 -15.83 1.38
CA PHE A 138 12.04 -15.61 0.92
C PHE A 138 11.49 -14.34 1.54
N ILE A 139 10.95 -13.47 0.71
CA ILE A 139 10.22 -12.29 1.12
C ILE A 139 8.80 -12.43 0.60
N ILE A 140 7.86 -12.57 1.51
CA ILE A 140 6.44 -12.80 1.21
C ILE A 140 5.70 -11.53 1.55
N VAL A 141 4.98 -10.96 0.59
CA VAL A 141 4.16 -9.76 0.76
C VAL A 141 2.69 -10.12 0.61
N CYS A 142 1.88 -9.71 1.57
CA CYS A 142 0.43 -9.94 1.54
C CYS A 142 -0.33 -8.76 2.14
N ASN A 143 -1.63 -8.67 1.88
CA ASN A 143 -2.50 -7.71 2.55
C ASN A 143 -3.03 -8.29 3.86
N ASP A 144 -3.36 -9.56 3.88
CA ASP A 144 -3.92 -10.25 5.04
C ASP A 144 -3.05 -11.46 5.43
N SER A 145 -2.44 -11.39 6.61
CA SER A 145 -1.61 -12.47 7.14
C SER A 145 -2.39 -13.73 7.50
N THR A 146 -3.72 -13.64 7.72
CA THR A 146 -4.55 -14.79 8.08
C THR A 146 -4.69 -15.79 6.94
N LYS A 147 -4.52 -15.34 5.70
CA LYS A 147 -4.55 -16.17 4.49
C LYS A 147 -3.25 -16.97 4.28
N ILE A 148 -2.19 -16.61 4.98
CA ILE A 148 -0.92 -17.33 4.91
C ILE A 148 -0.94 -18.46 5.92
N ILE A 149 -0.63 -19.68 5.49
CA ILE A 149 -0.66 -20.86 6.38
C ILE A 149 0.38 -20.72 7.52
N GLU A 150 0.00 -21.16 8.71
CA GLU A 150 0.83 -21.07 9.92
C GLU A 150 2.27 -21.65 9.76
N PRO A 151 2.49 -22.79 9.05
CA PRO A 151 3.83 -23.31 8.82
C PRO A 151 4.76 -22.38 8.02
N ILE A 152 4.24 -21.46 7.23
CA ILE A 152 5.02 -20.41 6.55
C ILE A 152 5.28 -19.26 7.52
N GLN A 153 4.25 -18.80 8.23
CA GLN A 153 4.37 -17.71 9.19
C GLN A 153 5.46 -18.01 10.25
N SER A 154 5.49 -19.22 10.78
CA SER A 154 6.48 -19.65 11.79
C SER A 154 7.93 -19.68 11.29
N ARG A 155 8.16 -19.64 9.98
CA ARG A 155 9.49 -19.61 9.33
C ARG A 155 9.94 -18.22 8.90
N CYS A 156 9.11 -17.21 9.12
CA CYS A 156 9.35 -15.84 8.69
C CYS A 156 9.35 -14.88 9.88
N ALA A 157 10.18 -13.86 9.82
CA ALA A 157 10.01 -12.69 10.66
C ALA A 157 8.86 -11.85 10.10
N ILE A 158 7.85 -11.60 10.93
CA ILE A 158 6.64 -10.91 10.50
C ILE A 158 6.81 -9.41 10.72
N LEU A 159 6.70 -8.63 9.66
CA LEU A 159 6.66 -7.17 9.68
C LEU A 159 5.26 -6.70 9.34
N ARG A 160 4.64 -5.98 10.28
CA ARG A 160 3.29 -5.44 10.10
C ARG A 160 3.36 -3.98 9.70
N PHE A 161 2.71 -3.67 8.58
CA PHE A 161 2.51 -2.31 8.10
C PHE A 161 1.09 -1.88 8.44
N SER A 162 0.94 -0.67 8.94
CA SER A 162 -0.33 0.01 9.17
C SER A 162 -0.61 1.03 8.07
N LYS A 163 -1.83 1.56 8.04
CA LYS A 163 -2.15 2.76 7.25
C LYS A 163 -1.22 3.90 7.65
N VAL A 164 -0.86 4.72 6.67
CA VAL A 164 -0.03 5.91 6.91
C VAL A 164 -0.87 6.96 7.60
N ASP A 165 -0.31 7.60 8.61
CA ASP A 165 -0.95 8.69 9.34
C ASP A 165 -1.20 9.90 8.44
N ASP A 166 -2.33 10.60 8.66
CA ASP A 166 -2.75 11.73 7.83
C ASP A 166 -1.69 12.85 7.78
N ALA A 167 -1.03 13.14 8.91
CA ALA A 167 0.02 14.14 8.96
C ALA A 167 1.22 13.76 8.06
N GLN A 168 1.64 12.52 8.11
CA GLN A 168 2.71 11.99 7.27
C GLN A 168 2.30 11.94 5.79
N LEU A 169 1.05 11.59 5.52
CA LEU A 169 0.48 11.58 4.16
C LEU A 169 0.44 13.00 3.58
N CYS A 170 0.02 14.01 4.35
CA CYS A 170 0.04 15.41 3.95
C CYS A 170 1.46 15.88 3.57
N LEU A 171 2.48 15.52 4.37
CA LEU A 171 3.87 15.81 4.06
C LEU A 171 4.30 15.19 2.72
N ARG A 172 3.91 13.94 2.47
CA ARG A 172 4.23 13.27 1.21
C ARG A 172 3.54 13.88 0.01
N ILE A 173 2.24 14.20 0.13
CA ILE A 173 1.49 14.89 -0.92
C ILE A 173 2.16 16.21 -1.27
N ARG A 174 2.53 17.00 -0.26
CA ARG A 174 3.24 18.26 -0.44
C ARG A 174 4.56 18.07 -1.20
N GLN A 175 5.40 17.13 -0.79
CA GLN A 175 6.65 16.81 -1.49
C GLN A 175 6.42 16.45 -2.96
N VAL A 176 5.37 15.67 -3.24
CA VAL A 176 5.03 15.27 -4.62
C VAL A 176 4.55 16.49 -5.42
N CYS A 177 3.76 17.39 -4.84
CA CYS A 177 3.35 18.64 -5.49
C CYS A 177 4.55 19.50 -5.84
N ASP A 178 5.48 19.70 -4.89
CA ASP A 178 6.69 20.48 -5.08
C ASP A 178 7.59 19.89 -6.19
N MET A 179 7.78 18.56 -6.20
CA MET A 179 8.54 17.86 -7.24
C MET A 179 7.90 17.97 -8.63
N ALA A 180 6.57 17.97 -8.69
CA ALA A 180 5.82 17.98 -9.94
C ALA A 180 5.46 19.40 -10.42
N GLY A 181 5.71 20.44 -9.62
CA GLY A 181 5.36 21.83 -9.92
C GLY A 181 3.84 22.07 -9.94
N VAL A 182 3.07 21.37 -9.13
CA VAL A 182 1.61 21.53 -9.02
C VAL A 182 1.30 22.58 -7.96
N GLU A 183 0.51 23.59 -8.32
CA GLU A 183 0.00 24.53 -7.34
C GLU A 183 -0.98 23.85 -6.38
N TYR A 184 -0.87 24.13 -5.10
CA TYR A 184 -1.72 23.55 -4.08
C TYR A 184 -2.15 24.56 -3.01
N ASP A 185 -3.30 24.27 -2.40
CA ASP A 185 -3.77 24.90 -1.19
C ASP A 185 -3.69 23.90 -0.02
N LEU A 186 -3.47 24.39 1.19
CA LEU A 186 -3.40 23.52 2.38
C LEU A 186 -4.67 22.70 2.56
N GLY A 187 -5.84 23.33 2.41
CA GLY A 187 -7.14 22.63 2.44
C GLY A 187 -7.26 21.54 1.37
N GLY A 188 -6.59 21.71 0.22
CA GLY A 188 -6.54 20.69 -0.84
C GLY A 188 -5.69 19.48 -0.44
N ILE A 189 -4.56 19.69 0.22
CA ILE A 189 -3.72 18.61 0.74
C ILE A 189 -4.45 17.82 1.82
N GLU A 190 -5.07 18.51 2.79
CA GLU A 190 -5.85 17.87 3.87
C GLU A 190 -7.04 17.07 3.33
N ALA A 191 -7.79 17.65 2.38
CA ALA A 191 -8.89 16.96 1.73
C ALA A 191 -8.44 15.69 1.01
N LEU A 192 -7.29 15.75 0.31
CA LEU A 192 -6.75 14.59 -0.41
C LEU A 192 -6.26 13.51 0.56
N ALA A 193 -5.62 13.88 1.67
CA ALA A 193 -5.20 12.94 2.71
C ALA A 193 -6.40 12.24 3.35
N CYS A 194 -7.44 13.01 3.70
CA CYS A 194 -8.68 12.48 4.26
C CYS A 194 -9.38 11.49 3.32
N VAL A 195 -9.46 11.80 2.02
CA VAL A 195 -10.07 10.90 1.02
C VAL A 195 -9.26 9.65 0.82
N ALA A 196 -7.93 9.77 0.77
CA ALA A 196 -7.03 8.63 0.54
C ALA A 196 -6.94 7.64 1.71
N ASP A 197 -7.32 8.05 2.93
CA ASP A 197 -7.46 7.17 4.11
C ASP A 197 -6.20 6.32 4.38
N GLY A 198 -5.03 6.96 4.34
CA GLY A 198 -3.74 6.33 4.60
C GLY A 198 -3.16 5.50 3.44
N ASP A 199 -3.83 5.48 2.26
CA ASP A 199 -3.30 4.85 1.03
C ASP A 199 -2.53 5.87 0.20
N VAL A 200 -1.19 5.82 0.27
CA VAL A 200 -0.29 6.73 -0.47
C VAL A 200 -0.42 6.57 -1.97
N ARG A 201 -0.68 5.34 -2.46
CA ARG A 201 -0.84 5.07 -3.90
C ARG A 201 -2.09 5.74 -4.44
N SER A 202 -3.20 5.61 -3.71
CA SER A 202 -4.48 6.28 -4.04
C SER A 202 -4.32 7.79 -4.04
N ALA A 203 -3.65 8.37 -3.03
CA ALA A 203 -3.37 9.80 -2.94
C ALA A 203 -2.59 10.31 -4.17
N ILE A 204 -1.51 9.64 -4.55
CA ILE A 204 -0.67 10.06 -5.69
C ILE A 204 -1.43 9.92 -7.02
N ASN A 205 -2.24 8.87 -7.21
CA ASN A 205 -3.06 8.70 -8.40
C ASN A 205 -4.12 9.80 -8.53
N SER A 206 -4.82 10.10 -7.43
CA SER A 206 -5.80 11.17 -7.39
C SER A 206 -5.17 12.53 -7.63
N LEU A 207 -4.01 12.80 -7.03
CA LEU A 207 -3.23 14.02 -7.30
C LEU A 207 -2.87 14.13 -8.78
N GLY A 208 -2.41 13.06 -9.41
CA GLY A 208 -2.10 13.04 -10.84
C GLY A 208 -3.30 13.34 -11.72
N SER A 209 -4.48 12.83 -11.35
CA SER A 209 -5.74 13.11 -12.04
C SER A 209 -6.16 14.57 -11.88
N ILE A 210 -6.03 15.13 -10.68
CA ILE A 210 -6.36 16.55 -10.38
C ILE A 210 -5.39 17.47 -11.13
N ALA A 211 -4.09 17.19 -11.08
CA ALA A 211 -3.09 17.98 -11.77
C ALA A 211 -3.31 18.01 -13.30
N SER A 212 -3.74 16.89 -13.87
CA SER A 212 -4.02 16.79 -15.30
C SER A 212 -5.34 17.48 -15.70
N GLY A 213 -6.34 17.49 -14.82
CA GLY A 213 -7.65 18.03 -15.13
C GLY A 213 -7.85 19.49 -14.71
N PHE A 214 -7.32 19.90 -13.58
CA PHE A 214 -7.60 21.20 -12.95
C PHE A 214 -6.37 22.08 -12.71
N CYS A 215 -5.16 21.56 -12.95
CA CYS A 215 -3.88 22.25 -12.75
C CYS A 215 -3.58 22.71 -11.31
N LYS A 216 -4.56 22.72 -10.41
CA LYS A 216 -4.42 23.17 -9.02
C LYS A 216 -5.10 22.22 -8.04
N LEU A 217 -4.42 21.89 -6.95
CA LEU A 217 -4.96 21.07 -5.86
C LEU A 217 -5.71 21.97 -4.87
N THR A 218 -7.03 21.94 -4.94
CA THR A 218 -7.94 22.59 -3.99
C THR A 218 -8.90 21.56 -3.42
N SER A 219 -9.50 21.83 -2.25
CA SER A 219 -10.46 20.92 -1.62
C SER A 219 -11.65 20.62 -2.55
N GLU A 220 -12.14 21.62 -3.26
CA GLU A 220 -13.25 21.47 -4.21
C GLU A 220 -12.89 20.52 -5.35
N ASN A 221 -11.69 20.67 -5.95
CA ASN A 221 -11.22 19.81 -7.04
C ASN A 221 -10.98 18.37 -6.58
N VAL A 222 -10.54 18.18 -5.32
CA VAL A 222 -10.39 16.85 -4.72
C VAL A 222 -11.73 16.14 -4.64
N TYR A 223 -12.74 16.76 -4.01
CA TYR A 223 -14.06 16.12 -3.85
C TYR A 223 -14.77 15.89 -5.18
N LYS A 224 -14.59 16.78 -6.16
CA LYS A 224 -15.13 16.57 -7.52
C LYS A 224 -14.46 15.38 -8.23
N THR A 225 -13.12 15.27 -8.14
CA THR A 225 -12.38 14.21 -8.84
C THR A 225 -12.59 12.84 -8.18
N CYS A 226 -12.52 12.78 -6.86
CA CYS A 226 -12.65 11.55 -6.10
C CYS A 226 -14.10 11.11 -5.89
N ARG A 227 -15.09 11.93 -6.29
CA ARG A 227 -16.52 11.71 -6.08
C ARG A 227 -16.84 11.30 -4.63
N SER A 228 -16.19 11.94 -3.67
CA SER A 228 -16.43 11.74 -2.25
C SER A 228 -17.27 12.88 -1.70
N PRO A 229 -18.29 12.62 -0.86
CA PRO A 229 -19.07 13.68 -0.26
C PRO A 229 -18.19 14.54 0.67
N GLN A 230 -18.41 15.85 0.61
CA GLN A 230 -17.68 16.78 1.49
C GLN A 230 -18.04 16.52 2.96
N PRO A 231 -17.04 16.43 3.87
CA PRO A 231 -17.30 16.18 5.29
C PRO A 231 -18.29 17.16 5.93
N ALA A 232 -18.25 18.44 5.53
CA ALA A 232 -19.18 19.45 6.03
C ALA A 232 -20.66 19.09 5.78
N LYS A 233 -20.98 18.52 4.60
CA LYS A 233 -22.35 18.10 4.28
C LYS A 233 -22.81 16.94 5.17
N ILE A 234 -21.90 16.03 5.50
CA ILE A 234 -22.17 14.90 6.39
C ILE A 234 -22.41 15.38 7.82
N VAL A 235 -21.55 16.29 8.30
CA VAL A 235 -21.68 16.90 9.63
C VAL A 235 -23.00 17.67 9.74
N ASP A 236 -23.41 18.43 8.72
CA ASP A 236 -24.69 19.12 8.68
C ASP A 236 -25.90 18.17 8.79
N ILE A 237 -25.84 17.00 8.12
CA ILE A 237 -26.89 15.99 8.22
C ILE A 237 -26.90 15.39 9.64
N PHE A 238 -25.75 15.20 10.24
CA PHE A 238 -25.61 14.73 11.62
C PHE A 238 -26.24 15.73 12.62
N ASP A 239 -25.93 17.01 12.47
CA ASP A 239 -26.49 18.08 13.30
C ASP A 239 -28.03 18.13 13.25
N LEU A 240 -28.59 17.92 12.05
CA LEU A 240 -30.03 17.82 11.86
C LEU A 240 -30.64 16.60 12.58
N LEU A 241 -29.95 15.47 12.55
CA LEU A 241 -30.44 14.23 13.16
C LEU A 241 -30.33 14.24 14.70
N VAL A 242 -29.19 14.68 15.24
CA VAL A 242 -28.88 14.56 16.66
C VAL A 242 -29.36 15.81 17.45
N ASN A 243 -29.00 17.00 16.99
CA ASN A 243 -29.25 18.22 17.77
C ASN A 243 -30.60 18.86 17.46
N LYS A 244 -31.06 18.83 16.20
CA LYS A 244 -32.29 19.49 15.79
C LYS A 244 -33.49 18.55 15.69
N ALA A 245 -33.26 17.22 15.70
CA ALA A 245 -34.28 16.18 15.51
C ALA A 245 -35.17 16.38 14.27
N ASP A 246 -34.64 17.07 13.23
CA ASP A 246 -35.34 17.32 11.95
C ASP A 246 -35.03 16.18 10.97
N TYR A 247 -35.74 15.07 11.14
CA TYR A 247 -35.56 13.89 10.30
C TYR A 247 -36.00 14.10 8.84
N VAL A 248 -36.95 15.01 8.60
CA VAL A 248 -37.49 15.26 7.25
C VAL A 248 -36.44 15.96 6.41
N GLU A 249 -35.82 17.01 6.94
CA GLU A 249 -34.79 17.76 6.22
C GLU A 249 -33.49 16.93 6.10
N ALA A 250 -33.12 16.17 7.13
CA ALA A 250 -31.99 15.23 7.06
C ALA A 250 -32.18 14.20 5.94
N CYS A 251 -33.36 13.58 5.83
CA CYS A 251 -33.69 12.66 4.75
C CYS A 251 -33.69 13.34 3.37
N ARG A 252 -34.13 14.58 3.27
CA ARG A 252 -34.10 15.35 2.02
C ARG A 252 -32.65 15.57 1.56
N LYS A 253 -31.79 16.06 2.46
CA LYS A 253 -30.36 16.26 2.19
C LYS A 253 -29.67 14.94 1.81
N LEU A 254 -29.93 13.84 2.52
CA LEU A 254 -29.38 12.53 2.21
C LEU A 254 -29.80 12.02 0.83
N LYS A 255 -31.09 12.18 0.47
CA LYS A 255 -31.58 11.85 -0.87
C LYS A 255 -30.93 12.72 -1.94
N GLY A 256 -30.65 14.00 -1.65
CA GLY A 256 -29.90 14.90 -2.54
C GLY A 256 -28.46 14.45 -2.79
N LEU A 257 -27.85 13.71 -1.86
CA LEU A 257 -26.53 13.10 -2.08
C LEU A 257 -26.61 11.82 -2.94
N CYS A 258 -27.67 11.01 -2.79
CA CYS A 258 -27.82 9.66 -3.37
C CYS A 258 -28.54 9.57 -4.71
N GLY A 259 -29.18 10.60 -5.28
CA GLY A 259 -30.21 10.42 -6.31
C GLY A 259 -29.79 10.66 -7.77
N GLU A 260 -30.59 10.10 -8.71
CA GLU A 260 -30.62 10.49 -10.13
C GLU A 260 -31.20 11.91 -10.28
N GLY A 261 -30.47 12.90 -9.92
CA GLY A 261 -30.87 14.32 -9.83
C GLY A 261 -30.18 15.04 -8.69
N GLY A 262 -29.45 14.28 -7.86
CA GLY A 262 -28.56 14.78 -6.82
C GLY A 262 -27.09 14.75 -7.26
N GLU A 263 -26.20 14.79 -6.29
CA GLU A 263 -24.75 14.78 -6.54
C GLU A 263 -24.22 13.38 -6.99
N GLY A 264 -25.06 12.33 -6.94
CA GLY A 264 -24.78 11.00 -7.50
C GLY A 264 -23.70 10.21 -6.77
N TYR A 265 -23.53 10.42 -5.47
CA TYR A 265 -22.58 9.63 -4.68
C TYR A 265 -23.07 8.21 -4.45
N SER A 266 -22.12 7.25 -4.40
CA SER A 266 -22.44 5.87 -4.04
C SER A 266 -22.93 5.78 -2.58
N PRO A 267 -23.94 4.95 -2.27
CA PRO A 267 -24.36 4.70 -0.89
C PRO A 267 -23.20 4.20 0.02
N THR A 268 -22.27 3.44 -0.53
CA THR A 268 -21.10 2.96 0.19
C THR A 268 -20.15 4.09 0.58
N ASP A 269 -19.94 5.07 -0.29
CA ASP A 269 -19.08 6.24 -0.03
C ASP A 269 -19.70 7.16 1.01
N ILE A 270 -21.02 7.32 0.95
CA ILE A 270 -21.78 8.08 1.94
C ILE A 270 -21.66 7.39 3.32
N LEU A 271 -21.91 6.08 3.41
CA LEU A 271 -21.77 5.34 4.66
C LEU A 271 -20.34 5.42 5.23
N SER A 272 -19.33 5.28 4.40
CA SER A 272 -17.92 5.42 4.79
C SER A 272 -17.62 6.81 5.33
N SER A 273 -18.19 7.86 4.71
CA SER A 273 -18.04 9.25 5.14
C SER A 273 -18.77 9.51 6.46
N PHE A 274 -19.95 8.91 6.66
CA PHE A 274 -20.65 8.94 7.94
C PHE A 274 -19.83 8.28 9.05
N PHE A 275 -19.27 7.10 8.80
CA PHE A 275 -18.43 6.40 9.77
C PHE A 275 -17.20 7.23 10.17
N LYS A 276 -16.53 7.85 9.19
CA LYS A 276 -15.41 8.77 9.44
C LYS A 276 -15.82 9.99 10.29
N ALA A 277 -16.96 10.60 9.96
CA ALA A 277 -17.47 11.73 10.71
C ALA A 277 -17.81 11.36 12.17
N LEU A 278 -18.41 10.18 12.39
CA LEU A 278 -18.71 9.67 13.74
C LEU A 278 -17.46 9.43 14.59
N SER A 279 -16.36 9.00 13.99
CA SER A 279 -15.12 8.77 14.73
C SER A 279 -14.44 10.06 15.22
N VAL A 280 -14.84 11.21 14.68
CA VAL A 280 -14.27 12.53 15.01
C VAL A 280 -15.20 13.36 15.89
N ILE A 281 -16.51 13.09 15.83
CA ILE A 281 -17.51 13.82 16.63
C ILE A 281 -17.61 13.16 18.00
N ASP A 282 -17.29 13.90 19.06
CA ASP A 282 -17.65 13.53 20.45
C ASP A 282 -19.18 13.59 20.55
N VAL A 283 -19.82 12.42 20.54
CA VAL A 283 -21.26 12.31 20.78
C VAL A 283 -21.47 12.44 22.29
N PRO A 284 -22.20 13.44 22.79
CA PRO A 284 -22.54 13.52 24.20
C PRO A 284 -23.33 12.26 24.60
N GLU A 285 -23.03 11.72 25.80
CA GLU A 285 -23.69 10.56 26.38
C GLU A 285 -25.21 10.74 26.54
#